data_f93e59a417cb96cdfbdbd2ed30dd60d7
#
_entry.id   f93e59a417cb96cdfbdbd2ed30dd60d7
#
_cell.length_a   1.000
_cell.length_b   1.000
_cell.length_c   1.000
_cell.angle_alpha   90.00
_cell.angle_beta   90.00
_cell.angle_gamma   90.00
#
_symmetry.space_group_name_H-M   'P 1'
#
loop_
_entity.id
_entity.type
_entity.pdbx_description
1 polymer ?
#
loop_
_entity_poly.entity_id
_entity_poly.type
_entity_poly.pdbx_seq_one_letter_code
_entity_poly.pdbx_strand_id
1 'polypeptide(L)'
;MDAQKIIITGGATRIGAAIAEQLSGFKVQIVIQYNMSRAKGELLKKKLEKKGSRIYLIKADLRKEKDVKKIVKFAKTKMGYLDCLINNASVFDNDKIENFNSKSWNNHLDANLKAPAILSKEFSKHVMKGNNNIINIIDQRVFKLTPHFFSYTLSKTGLYTMTKTSAMSFAPNIRVNGIAPGPTIKNKRQSNSHFKKQYLATPLRRQVNINDICNAVDFFIKNRSITGQVLALDSGQSLNWQTPDILGIKE
;
A
#
# COMPACT_ATOMS: atom_id res chain seq x y z
N MET A 1 15.87 17.86 13.72
CA MET A 1 14.66 17.39 12.97
C MET A 1 13.75 16.73 13.96
N ASP A 2 12.47 17.10 13.94
CA ASP A 2 11.45 16.46 14.78
C ASP A 2 11.28 15.00 14.37
N ALA A 3 10.74 14.20 15.31
CA ALA A 3 10.51 12.79 15.08
C ALA A 3 9.46 12.56 13.99
N GLN A 4 9.77 11.80 12.94
CA GLN A 4 8.82 11.45 11.89
C GLN A 4 7.72 10.51 12.45
N LYS A 5 6.45 10.82 12.21
CA LYS A 5 5.28 10.16 12.80
C LYS A 5 4.41 9.52 11.73
N ILE A 6 4.46 8.21 11.64
CA ILE A 6 3.98 7.42 10.50
C ILE A 6 2.86 6.47 10.92
N ILE A 7 1.83 6.34 10.11
CA ILE A 7 0.83 5.26 10.19
C ILE A 7 1.05 4.32 9.01
N ILE A 8 1.14 3.00 9.27
CA ILE A 8 1.23 1.98 8.22
C ILE A 8 0.11 0.95 8.43
N THR A 9 -0.83 0.89 7.49
CA THR A 9 -1.86 -0.16 7.53
C THR A 9 -1.32 -1.48 6.98
N GLY A 10 -1.70 -2.62 7.60
CA GLY A 10 -1.13 -3.92 7.25
C GLY A 10 0.38 -4.00 7.45
N GLY A 11 0.93 -3.14 8.34
CA GLY A 11 2.37 -2.97 8.54
C GLY A 11 3.07 -4.11 9.29
N ALA A 12 2.34 -5.13 9.76
CA ALA A 12 2.93 -6.24 10.54
C ALA A 12 3.58 -7.33 9.66
N THR A 13 3.38 -7.33 8.35
CA THR A 13 3.84 -8.42 7.46
C THR A 13 4.12 -7.92 6.04
N ARG A 14 4.89 -8.72 5.27
CA ARG A 14 5.09 -8.54 3.83
C ARG A 14 5.63 -7.14 3.48
N ILE A 15 5.06 -6.48 2.46
CA ILE A 15 5.47 -5.14 2.00
C ILE A 15 5.38 -4.13 3.14
N GLY A 16 4.30 -4.13 3.92
CA GLY A 16 4.13 -3.19 5.03
C GLY A 16 5.20 -3.31 6.12
N ALA A 17 5.63 -4.55 6.42
CA ALA A 17 6.72 -4.77 7.38
C ALA A 17 8.06 -4.29 6.84
N ALA A 18 8.36 -4.54 5.56
CA ALA A 18 9.58 -4.05 4.92
C ALA A 18 9.63 -2.52 4.88
N ILE A 19 8.51 -1.87 4.57
CA ILE A 19 8.41 -0.40 4.64
C ILE A 19 8.66 0.10 6.07
N ALA A 20 8.06 -0.54 7.08
CA ALA A 20 8.30 -0.18 8.48
C ALA A 20 9.77 -0.35 8.87
N GLU A 21 10.44 -1.40 8.39
CA GLU A 21 11.86 -1.65 8.62
C GLU A 21 12.76 -0.59 7.94
N GLN A 22 12.45 -0.22 6.70
CA GLN A 22 13.19 0.79 5.94
C GLN A 22 13.08 2.17 6.59
N LEU A 23 11.88 2.55 7.02
CA LEU A 23 11.63 3.87 7.62
C LEU A 23 12.03 3.94 9.10
N SER A 24 12.36 2.80 9.73
CA SER A 24 12.73 2.76 11.14
C SER A 24 14.11 3.38 11.40
N GLY A 25 14.25 4.04 12.55
CA GLY A 25 15.51 4.65 12.98
C GLY A 25 15.31 5.58 14.18
N PHE A 26 16.37 6.24 14.59
CA PHE A 26 16.33 7.19 15.68
C PHE A 26 15.36 8.35 15.39
N LYS A 27 14.52 8.72 16.36
CA LYS A 27 13.46 9.74 16.23
C LYS A 27 12.31 9.39 15.27
N VAL A 28 12.09 8.10 14.93
CA VAL A 28 10.91 7.70 14.15
C VAL A 28 9.88 7.05 15.07
N GLN A 29 8.61 7.42 14.90
CA GLN A 29 7.47 6.84 15.60
C GLN A 29 6.52 6.22 14.57
N ILE A 30 6.15 4.96 14.74
CA ILE A 30 5.30 4.26 13.78
C ILE A 30 4.12 3.61 14.49
N VAL A 31 2.92 3.91 14.05
CA VAL A 31 1.73 3.12 14.35
C VAL A 31 1.56 2.06 13.25
N ILE A 32 1.67 0.80 13.63
CA ILE A 32 1.47 -0.37 12.77
C ILE A 32 0.08 -0.94 13.02
N GLN A 33 -0.80 -0.82 12.04
CA GLN A 33 -2.09 -1.50 12.10
C GLN A 33 -1.96 -2.94 11.58
N TYR A 34 -2.65 -3.86 12.25
CA TYR A 34 -2.81 -5.26 11.86
C TYR A 34 -4.25 -5.74 12.11
N ASN A 35 -4.68 -6.80 11.41
CA ASN A 35 -5.96 -7.46 11.69
C ASN A 35 -5.72 -8.75 12.51
N MET A 36 -5.05 -9.76 11.92
CA MET A 36 -4.84 -11.07 12.56
C MET A 36 -3.38 -11.38 12.91
N SER A 37 -2.43 -10.58 12.44
CA SER A 37 -0.99 -10.88 12.53
C SER A 37 -0.32 -10.32 13.80
N ARG A 38 -0.95 -10.47 14.98
CA ARG A 38 -0.45 -9.90 16.24
C ARG A 38 0.97 -10.37 16.57
N ALA A 39 1.22 -11.68 16.57
CA ALA A 39 2.53 -12.22 16.93
C ALA A 39 3.66 -11.68 16.02
N LYS A 40 3.40 -11.58 14.70
CA LYS A 40 4.36 -10.99 13.76
C LYS A 40 4.56 -9.50 14.01
N GLY A 41 3.50 -8.77 14.37
CA GLY A 41 3.57 -7.36 14.76
C GLY A 41 4.44 -7.16 16.00
N GLU A 42 4.30 -7.98 17.03
CA GLU A 42 5.11 -7.90 18.26
C GLU A 42 6.59 -8.21 17.99
N LEU A 43 6.89 -9.21 17.16
CA LEU A 43 8.27 -9.50 16.75
C LEU A 43 8.89 -8.33 15.97
N LEU A 44 8.13 -7.78 15.03
CA LEU A 44 8.57 -6.62 14.26
C LEU A 44 8.80 -5.41 15.18
N LYS A 45 7.86 -5.13 16.07
CA LYS A 45 7.99 -4.05 17.06
C LYS A 45 9.31 -4.16 17.83
N LYS A 46 9.61 -5.32 18.44
CA LYS A 46 10.87 -5.55 19.16
C LYS A 46 12.10 -5.29 18.29
N LYS A 47 12.05 -5.71 17.00
CA LYS A 47 13.15 -5.49 16.05
C LYS A 47 13.37 -4.01 15.76
N LEU A 48 12.29 -3.24 15.56
CA LEU A 48 12.37 -1.83 15.19
C LEU A 48 12.72 -0.93 16.40
N GLU A 49 12.27 -1.30 17.59
CA GLU A 49 12.62 -0.59 18.83
C GLU A 49 14.12 -0.71 19.14
N LYS A 50 14.75 -1.83 18.79
CA LYS A 50 16.23 -1.98 18.86
C LYS A 50 17.00 -1.02 17.93
N LYS A 51 16.33 -0.51 16.87
CA LYS A 51 16.88 0.52 15.97
C LYS A 51 16.61 1.96 16.44
N GLY A 52 15.99 2.13 17.61
CA GLY A 52 15.69 3.43 18.20
C GLY A 52 14.35 4.03 17.83
N SER A 53 13.50 3.30 17.10
CA SER A 53 12.12 3.75 16.79
C SER A 53 11.17 3.53 17.96
N ARG A 54 10.09 4.34 18.05
CA ARG A 54 8.95 4.06 18.94
C ARG A 54 7.83 3.42 18.13
N ILE A 55 7.45 2.19 18.49
CA ILE A 55 6.46 1.41 17.72
C ILE A 55 5.20 1.16 18.54
N TYR A 56 4.07 1.49 17.95
CA TYR A 56 2.76 1.27 18.53
C TYR A 56 1.95 0.32 17.64
N LEU A 57 1.37 -0.71 18.24
CA LEU A 57 0.55 -1.69 17.53
C LEU A 57 -0.94 -1.42 17.77
N ILE A 58 -1.74 -1.51 16.74
CA ILE A 58 -3.20 -1.42 16.84
C ILE A 58 -3.90 -2.51 16.04
N LYS A 59 -4.76 -3.29 16.70
CA LYS A 59 -5.67 -4.22 16.02
C LYS A 59 -6.88 -3.46 15.51
N ALA A 60 -7.15 -3.58 14.21
CA ALA A 60 -8.33 -3.02 13.56
C ALA A 60 -8.71 -3.81 12.31
N ASP A 61 -10.01 -4.01 12.08
CA ASP A 61 -10.53 -4.56 10.83
C ASP A 61 -10.92 -3.40 9.90
N LEU A 62 -10.19 -3.26 8.79
CA LEU A 62 -10.40 -2.16 7.85
C LEU A 62 -11.74 -2.21 7.10
N ARG A 63 -12.48 -3.31 7.20
CA ARG A 63 -13.86 -3.41 6.68
C ARG A 63 -14.88 -2.74 7.60
N LYS A 64 -14.47 -2.36 8.81
CA LYS A 64 -15.34 -1.74 9.83
C LYS A 64 -14.96 -0.27 10.03
N GLU A 65 -15.81 0.64 9.61
CA GLU A 65 -15.56 2.08 9.68
C GLU A 65 -15.16 2.56 11.09
N LYS A 66 -15.80 2.04 12.14
CA LYS A 66 -15.47 2.35 13.54
C LYS A 66 -14.00 2.00 13.86
N ASP A 67 -13.53 0.85 13.38
CA ASP A 67 -12.14 0.41 13.58
C ASP A 67 -11.16 1.28 12.78
N VAL A 68 -11.54 1.67 11.56
CA VAL A 68 -10.72 2.55 10.72
C VAL A 68 -10.49 3.92 11.39
N LYS A 69 -11.55 4.56 11.87
CA LYS A 69 -11.47 5.85 12.61
C LYS A 69 -10.65 5.73 13.89
N LYS A 70 -10.72 4.60 14.56
CA LYS A 70 -9.93 4.31 15.78
C LYS A 70 -8.43 4.34 15.53
N ILE A 71 -7.95 3.98 14.32
CA ILE A 71 -6.51 3.96 14.00
C ILE A 71 -5.91 5.38 14.11
N VAL A 72 -6.52 6.35 13.45
CA VAL A 72 -6.02 7.73 13.44
C VAL A 72 -6.14 8.37 14.82
N LYS A 73 -7.28 8.15 15.52
CA LYS A 73 -7.44 8.61 16.91
C LYS A 73 -6.35 8.06 17.82
N PHE A 74 -6.04 6.77 17.74
CA PHE A 74 -4.98 6.13 18.51
C PHE A 74 -3.61 6.72 18.16
N ALA A 75 -3.31 6.89 16.86
CA ALA A 75 -2.05 7.47 16.40
C ALA A 75 -1.87 8.90 16.93
N LYS A 76 -2.92 9.74 16.83
CA LYS A 76 -2.91 11.10 17.40
C LYS A 76 -2.64 11.09 18.91
N THR A 77 -3.30 10.20 19.65
CA THR A 77 -3.10 10.11 21.11
C THR A 77 -1.66 9.71 21.47
N LYS A 78 -1.02 8.83 20.68
CA LYS A 78 0.35 8.35 20.93
C LYS A 78 1.44 9.29 20.45
N MET A 79 1.19 10.01 19.35
CA MET A 79 2.23 10.76 18.64
C MET A 79 1.97 12.28 18.55
N GLY A 80 0.77 12.75 18.89
CA GLY A 80 0.37 14.17 18.86
C GLY A 80 -0.07 14.62 17.46
N TYR A 81 0.84 14.90 16.56
CA TYR A 81 0.58 15.20 15.13
C TYR A 81 1.04 14.04 14.25
N LEU A 82 0.73 14.09 12.97
CA LEU A 82 1.02 13.02 12.02
C LEU A 82 1.69 13.59 10.77
N ASP A 83 2.70 12.88 10.23
CA ASP A 83 3.47 13.33 9.05
C ASP A 83 3.21 12.47 7.82
N CYS A 84 3.00 11.16 8.03
CA CYS A 84 2.85 10.23 6.93
C CYS A 84 1.79 9.16 7.21
N LEU A 85 0.95 8.91 6.20
CA LEU A 85 0.00 7.78 6.18
C LEU A 85 0.35 6.87 5.00
N ILE A 86 0.60 5.59 5.27
CA ILE A 86 0.85 4.58 4.24
C ILE A 86 -0.32 3.59 4.23
N ASN A 87 -1.19 3.72 3.23
CA ASN A 87 -2.30 2.83 2.96
C ASN A 87 -1.77 1.58 2.22
N ASN A 88 -1.29 0.59 2.96
CA ASN A 88 -0.70 -0.63 2.42
C ASN A 88 -1.59 -1.87 2.59
N ALA A 89 -2.45 -1.92 3.60
CA ALA A 89 -3.32 -3.08 3.80
C ALA A 89 -4.21 -3.35 2.59
N SER A 90 -4.40 -4.62 2.26
CA SER A 90 -5.23 -5.04 1.14
C SER A 90 -5.84 -6.42 1.36
N VAL A 91 -7.09 -6.57 0.94
CA VAL A 91 -7.73 -7.87 0.69
C VAL A 91 -7.51 -8.19 -0.80
N PHE A 92 -7.17 -9.46 -1.09
CA PHE A 92 -6.85 -9.90 -2.45
C PHE A 92 -7.39 -11.31 -2.68
N ASP A 93 -8.68 -11.40 -3.03
CA ASP A 93 -9.37 -12.63 -3.35
C ASP A 93 -9.75 -12.65 -4.83
N ASN A 94 -9.79 -13.86 -5.42
CA ASN A 94 -10.12 -14.00 -6.83
C ASN A 94 -11.64 -14.12 -6.99
N ASP A 95 -12.19 -13.28 -7.84
CA ASP A 95 -13.55 -13.34 -8.37
C ASP A 95 -13.58 -12.89 -9.84
N LYS A 96 -14.70 -13.09 -10.52
CA LYS A 96 -14.97 -12.62 -11.88
C LYS A 96 -16.34 -11.97 -11.91
N ILE A 97 -16.66 -11.27 -13.00
CA ILE A 97 -17.97 -10.65 -13.17
C ILE A 97 -19.12 -11.69 -13.09
N GLU A 98 -18.87 -12.93 -13.50
CA GLU A 98 -19.88 -13.98 -13.52
C GLU A 98 -20.15 -14.60 -12.14
N ASN A 99 -19.22 -14.47 -11.18
CA ASN A 99 -19.30 -15.19 -9.91
C ASN A 99 -18.97 -14.35 -8.67
N PHE A 100 -18.79 -13.04 -8.81
CA PHE A 100 -18.64 -12.19 -7.64
C PHE A 100 -19.92 -12.20 -6.79
N ASN A 101 -19.78 -11.97 -5.52
CA ASN A 101 -20.91 -11.85 -4.60
C ASN A 101 -20.72 -10.64 -3.67
N SER A 102 -21.78 -10.26 -2.98
CA SER A 102 -21.76 -9.10 -2.07
C SER A 102 -20.63 -9.16 -1.03
N LYS A 103 -20.26 -10.37 -0.58
CA LYS A 103 -19.19 -10.56 0.41
C LYS A 103 -17.81 -10.24 -0.19
N SER A 104 -17.47 -10.80 -1.37
CA SER A 104 -16.18 -10.51 -2.05
C SER A 104 -16.12 -9.04 -2.43
N TRP A 105 -17.19 -8.50 -3.01
CA TRP A 105 -17.32 -7.09 -3.35
C TRP A 105 -17.07 -6.17 -2.16
N ASN A 106 -17.86 -6.32 -1.09
CA ASN A 106 -17.74 -5.46 0.10
C ASN A 106 -16.36 -5.60 0.76
N ASN A 107 -15.81 -6.82 0.86
CA ASN A 107 -14.48 -7.03 1.41
C ASN A 107 -13.42 -6.21 0.68
N HIS A 108 -13.44 -6.20 -0.66
CA HIS A 108 -12.48 -5.45 -1.46
C HIS A 108 -12.72 -3.94 -1.38
N LEU A 109 -13.96 -3.50 -1.59
CA LEU A 109 -14.27 -2.06 -1.61
C LEU A 109 -14.06 -1.42 -0.22
N ASP A 110 -14.51 -2.08 0.84
CA ASP A 110 -14.36 -1.57 2.20
C ASP A 110 -12.89 -1.48 2.64
N ALA A 111 -12.11 -2.57 2.43
CA ALA A 111 -10.73 -2.61 2.92
C ALA A 111 -9.75 -1.84 2.02
N ASN A 112 -9.91 -1.91 0.68
CA ASN A 112 -8.91 -1.39 -0.26
C ASN A 112 -9.20 0.03 -0.73
N LEU A 113 -10.43 0.53 -0.60
CA LEU A 113 -10.84 1.86 -1.09
C LEU A 113 -11.47 2.71 0.01
N LYS A 114 -12.56 2.25 0.64
CA LYS A 114 -13.28 3.03 1.65
C LYS A 114 -12.42 3.30 2.88
N ALA A 115 -11.69 2.30 3.39
CA ALA A 115 -10.80 2.49 4.53
C ALA A 115 -9.68 3.51 4.24
N PRO A 116 -8.91 3.43 3.13
CA PRO A 116 -7.98 4.48 2.72
C PRO A 116 -8.62 5.87 2.64
N ALA A 117 -9.84 6.00 2.11
CA ALA A 117 -10.54 7.28 2.04
C ALA A 117 -10.84 7.85 3.43
N ILE A 118 -11.37 7.04 4.35
CA ILE A 118 -11.64 7.44 5.73
C ILE A 118 -10.34 7.79 6.46
N LEU A 119 -9.29 6.96 6.31
CA LEU A 119 -8.00 7.22 6.93
C LEU A 119 -7.39 8.53 6.44
N SER A 120 -7.43 8.80 5.13
CA SER A 120 -6.91 10.03 4.54
C SER A 120 -7.68 11.26 5.06
N LYS A 121 -9.03 11.18 5.12
CA LYS A 121 -9.88 12.23 5.70
C LYS A 121 -9.56 12.48 7.17
N GLU A 122 -9.45 11.43 7.99
CA GLU A 122 -9.14 11.61 9.42
C GLU A 122 -7.70 12.08 9.63
N PHE A 123 -6.74 11.58 8.86
CA PHE A 123 -5.34 11.99 8.88
C PHE A 123 -5.18 13.48 8.62
N SER A 124 -5.88 14.04 7.62
CA SER A 124 -5.77 15.45 7.23
C SER A 124 -6.13 16.43 8.35
N LYS A 125 -6.90 15.99 9.34
CA LYS A 125 -7.28 16.80 10.50
C LYS A 125 -6.17 16.93 11.56
N HIS A 126 -5.08 16.12 11.45
CA HIS A 126 -4.06 15.99 12.48
C HIS A 126 -2.63 16.23 11.99
N VAL A 127 -2.50 16.78 10.79
CA VAL A 127 -1.21 17.19 10.24
C VAL A 127 -0.84 18.59 10.71
N MET A 128 0.46 18.85 10.79
CA MET A 128 0.98 20.21 10.93
C MET A 128 1.28 20.83 9.57
N LYS A 129 1.47 22.16 9.52
CA LYS A 129 2.00 22.80 8.31
C LYS A 129 3.38 22.23 7.98
N GLY A 130 3.58 21.75 6.76
CA GLY A 130 4.86 21.21 6.35
C GLY A 130 4.77 20.11 5.29
N ASN A 131 5.69 19.16 5.37
CA ASN A 131 5.83 18.08 4.39
C ASN A 131 5.06 16.82 4.77
N ASN A 132 3.74 16.87 4.72
CA ASN A 132 2.91 15.72 5.02
C ASN A 132 2.66 14.87 3.78
N ASN A 133 2.54 13.55 3.98
CA ASN A 133 2.39 12.60 2.89
C ASN A 133 1.30 11.57 3.13
N ILE A 134 0.57 11.22 2.07
CA ILE A 134 -0.22 10.01 1.99
C ILE A 134 0.35 9.18 0.83
N ILE A 135 0.68 7.91 1.10
CA ILE A 135 1.20 6.98 0.09
C ILE A 135 0.27 5.78 0.01
N ASN A 136 -0.30 5.57 -1.17
CA ASN A 136 -1.23 4.47 -1.42
C ASN A 136 -0.51 3.31 -2.14
N ILE A 137 -0.50 2.12 -1.54
CA ILE A 137 -0.03 0.91 -2.24
C ILE A 137 -1.18 0.36 -3.08
N ILE A 138 -1.06 0.60 -4.38
CA ILE A 138 -2.05 0.28 -5.41
C ILE A 138 -1.80 -1.16 -5.93
N ASP A 139 -1.79 -1.36 -7.22
CA ASP A 139 -1.41 -2.61 -7.91
C ASP A 139 -1.22 -2.28 -9.40
N GLN A 140 -0.31 -2.97 -10.10
CA GLN A 140 -0.10 -2.81 -11.53
C GLN A 140 -1.36 -3.14 -12.37
N ARG A 141 -2.32 -3.89 -11.81
CA ARG A 141 -3.59 -4.22 -12.48
C ARG A 141 -4.42 -3.02 -12.87
N VAL A 142 -4.19 -1.83 -12.28
CA VAL A 142 -4.86 -0.60 -12.71
C VAL A 142 -4.40 -0.14 -14.09
N PHE A 143 -3.23 -0.60 -14.55
CA PHE A 143 -2.67 -0.33 -15.88
C PHE A 143 -2.85 -1.50 -16.86
N LYS A 144 -2.93 -2.75 -16.35
CA LYS A 144 -3.11 -3.95 -17.15
C LYS A 144 -4.27 -4.78 -16.61
N LEU A 145 -5.44 -4.62 -17.21
CA LEU A 145 -6.65 -5.30 -16.78
C LEU A 145 -6.63 -6.79 -17.14
N THR A 146 -7.33 -7.59 -16.35
CA THR A 146 -7.57 -9.02 -16.60
C THR A 146 -9.01 -9.36 -16.20
N PRO A 147 -9.62 -10.43 -16.74
CA PRO A 147 -10.97 -10.84 -16.33
C PRO A 147 -11.03 -11.46 -14.92
N HIS A 148 -9.88 -11.68 -14.29
CA HIS A 148 -9.76 -12.21 -12.93
C HIS A 148 -9.57 -11.10 -11.90
N PHE A 149 -9.93 -11.37 -10.64
CA PHE A 149 -9.82 -10.41 -9.54
C PHE A 149 -10.68 -9.16 -9.80
N PHE A 150 -11.92 -9.37 -10.23
CA PHE A 150 -12.81 -8.32 -10.70
C PHE A 150 -13.03 -7.22 -9.67
N SER A 151 -13.63 -7.54 -8.52
CA SER A 151 -13.92 -6.54 -7.49
C SER A 151 -12.65 -5.97 -6.82
N TYR A 152 -11.59 -6.78 -6.74
CA TYR A 152 -10.27 -6.29 -6.32
C TYR A 152 -9.74 -5.21 -7.26
N THR A 153 -9.73 -5.49 -8.57
CA THR A 153 -9.23 -4.55 -9.58
C THR A 153 -10.01 -3.25 -9.53
N LEU A 154 -11.34 -3.29 -9.43
CA LEU A 154 -12.18 -2.10 -9.26
C LEU A 154 -11.81 -1.32 -8.00
N SER A 155 -11.58 -1.99 -6.87
CA SER A 155 -11.16 -1.32 -5.64
C SER A 155 -9.80 -0.61 -5.78
N LYS A 156 -8.85 -1.20 -6.50
CA LYS A 156 -7.53 -0.61 -6.74
C LYS A 156 -7.57 0.50 -7.80
N THR A 157 -8.42 0.40 -8.80
CA THR A 157 -8.67 1.48 -9.78
C THR A 157 -9.33 2.68 -9.08
N GLY A 158 -10.28 2.44 -8.17
CA GLY A 158 -10.83 3.49 -7.31
C GLY A 158 -9.74 4.17 -6.47
N LEU A 159 -8.83 3.39 -5.87
CA LEU A 159 -7.71 3.93 -5.09
C LEU A 159 -6.71 4.72 -5.96
N TYR A 160 -6.47 4.30 -7.19
CA TYR A 160 -5.67 5.04 -8.19
C TYR A 160 -6.30 6.41 -8.47
N THR A 161 -7.60 6.46 -8.76
CA THR A 161 -8.32 7.72 -9.00
C THR A 161 -8.35 8.57 -7.74
N MET A 162 -8.62 7.97 -6.57
CA MET A 162 -8.61 8.66 -5.28
C MET A 162 -7.24 9.30 -4.98
N THR A 163 -6.14 8.67 -5.37
CA THR A 163 -4.79 9.22 -5.20
C THR A 163 -4.68 10.59 -5.87
N LYS A 164 -5.15 10.72 -7.11
CA LYS A 164 -5.10 11.96 -7.88
C LYS A 164 -6.06 13.02 -7.35
N THR A 165 -7.31 12.64 -7.09
CA THR A 165 -8.33 13.58 -6.59
C THR A 165 -8.00 14.08 -5.19
N SER A 166 -7.47 13.21 -4.31
CA SER A 166 -7.02 13.63 -2.98
C SER A 166 -5.78 14.52 -3.04
N ALA A 167 -4.87 14.31 -3.99
CA ALA A 167 -3.71 15.19 -4.20
C ALA A 167 -4.14 16.62 -4.52
N MET A 168 -5.15 16.79 -5.35
CA MET A 168 -5.74 18.11 -5.65
C MET A 168 -6.44 18.72 -4.44
N SER A 169 -7.23 17.92 -3.71
CA SER A 169 -8.04 18.41 -2.59
C SER A 169 -7.21 18.78 -1.35
N PHE A 170 -6.12 18.06 -1.08
CA PHE A 170 -5.31 18.26 0.13
C PHE A 170 -4.13 19.21 -0.06
N ALA A 171 -3.84 19.64 -1.30
CA ALA A 171 -2.85 20.66 -1.55
C ALA A 171 -3.23 22.00 -0.90
N PRO A 172 -2.25 22.80 -0.42
CA PRO A 172 -0.81 22.55 -0.45
C PRO A 172 -0.29 21.77 0.77
N ASN A 173 -1.14 21.36 1.70
CA ASN A 173 -0.73 20.88 3.03
C ASN A 173 -0.29 19.41 3.04
N ILE A 174 -0.83 18.57 2.15
CA ILE A 174 -0.54 17.13 2.10
C ILE A 174 -0.33 16.73 0.64
N ARG A 175 0.75 16.03 0.38
CA ARG A 175 1.00 15.38 -0.91
C ARG A 175 0.43 13.96 -0.88
N VAL A 176 -0.17 13.53 -1.97
CA VAL A 176 -0.74 12.18 -2.09
C VAL A 176 -0.17 11.52 -3.33
N ASN A 177 0.53 10.39 -3.15
CA ASN A 177 1.12 9.63 -4.24
C ASN A 177 0.80 8.14 -4.10
N GLY A 178 1.06 7.37 -5.13
CA GLY A 178 0.83 5.93 -5.16
C GLY A 178 2.01 5.13 -5.67
N ILE A 179 2.08 3.88 -5.25
CA ILE A 179 2.99 2.88 -5.79
C ILE A 179 2.13 1.72 -6.29
N ALA A 180 2.38 1.25 -7.50
CA ALA A 180 1.69 0.14 -8.12
C ALA A 180 2.65 -1.06 -8.33
N PRO A 181 2.77 -1.95 -7.32
CA PRO A 181 3.66 -3.10 -7.40
C PRO A 181 3.17 -4.15 -8.38
N GLY A 182 4.11 -4.82 -9.03
CA GLY A 182 3.93 -6.09 -9.73
C GLY A 182 4.25 -7.32 -8.85
N PRO A 183 4.75 -8.41 -9.43
CA PRO A 183 5.02 -9.67 -8.73
C PRO A 183 6.19 -9.55 -7.74
N THR A 184 5.90 -9.10 -6.52
CA THR A 184 6.89 -8.83 -5.45
C THR A 184 7.03 -9.99 -4.48
N ILE A 185 5.94 -10.47 -3.91
CA ILE A 185 5.94 -11.55 -2.91
C ILE A 185 4.84 -12.54 -3.28
N LYS A 186 5.20 -13.80 -3.36
CA LYS A 186 4.25 -14.90 -3.60
C LYS A 186 3.07 -14.85 -2.62
N ASN A 187 1.85 -14.97 -3.12
CA ASN A 187 0.68 -15.11 -2.27
C ASN A 187 0.48 -16.57 -1.83
N LYS A 188 -0.37 -16.80 -0.83
CA LYS A 188 -0.61 -18.14 -0.26
C LYS A 188 -1.20 -19.13 -1.27
N ARG A 189 -1.90 -18.66 -2.32
CA ARG A 189 -2.56 -19.50 -3.33
C ARG A 189 -1.62 -19.90 -4.47
N GLN A 190 -0.48 -19.24 -4.61
CA GLN A 190 0.48 -19.52 -5.69
C GLN A 190 1.50 -20.59 -5.26
N SER A 191 1.82 -21.53 -6.15
CA SER A 191 3.00 -22.35 -6.05
C SER A 191 4.26 -21.53 -6.38
N ASN A 192 5.43 -22.03 -6.02
CA ASN A 192 6.70 -21.38 -6.37
C ASN A 192 6.91 -21.34 -7.90
N SER A 193 6.53 -22.41 -8.61
CA SER A 193 6.64 -22.49 -10.07
C SER A 193 5.70 -21.49 -10.76
N HIS A 194 4.44 -21.36 -10.29
CA HIS A 194 3.52 -20.36 -10.82
C HIS A 194 4.04 -18.94 -10.61
N PHE A 195 4.52 -18.61 -9.40
CA PHE A 195 5.10 -17.29 -9.12
C PHE A 195 6.33 -17.00 -9.98
N LYS A 196 7.21 -18.02 -10.18
CA LYS A 196 8.37 -17.91 -11.07
C LYS A 196 7.95 -17.64 -12.53
N LYS A 197 6.98 -18.39 -13.06
CA LYS A 197 6.43 -18.14 -14.40
C LYS A 197 5.88 -16.72 -14.54
N GLN A 198 5.19 -16.20 -13.51
CA GLN A 198 4.61 -14.87 -13.53
C GLN A 198 5.68 -13.76 -13.69
N TYR A 199 6.75 -13.76 -12.88
CA TYR A 199 7.75 -12.72 -12.99
C TYR A 199 8.70 -12.91 -14.19
N LEU A 200 8.96 -14.15 -14.63
CA LEU A 200 9.73 -14.40 -15.86
C LEU A 200 8.97 -13.97 -17.13
N ALA A 201 7.65 -13.86 -17.08
CA ALA A 201 6.82 -13.34 -18.17
C ALA A 201 6.79 -11.81 -18.24
N THR A 202 7.44 -11.09 -17.33
CA THR A 202 7.56 -9.63 -17.41
C THR A 202 8.70 -9.23 -18.35
N PRO A 203 8.68 -8.04 -18.97
CA PRO A 203 9.77 -7.56 -19.83
C PRO A 203 11.17 -7.63 -19.19
N LEU A 204 11.30 -7.29 -17.91
CA LEU A 204 12.57 -7.38 -17.20
C LEU A 204 12.88 -8.79 -16.67
N ARG A 205 11.99 -9.77 -16.87
CA ARG A 205 12.13 -11.18 -16.50
C ARG A 205 12.62 -11.43 -15.06
N ARG A 206 12.23 -10.56 -14.14
CA ARG A 206 12.64 -10.64 -12.73
C ARG A 206 11.50 -10.27 -11.77
N GLN A 207 11.59 -10.87 -10.60
CA GLN A 207 10.74 -10.49 -9.47
C GLN A 207 10.99 -9.03 -9.09
N VAL A 208 9.92 -8.30 -8.77
CA VAL A 208 10.06 -6.96 -8.19
C VAL A 208 10.74 -7.08 -6.81
N ASN A 209 11.84 -6.39 -6.63
CA ASN A 209 12.51 -6.36 -5.34
C ASN A 209 11.70 -5.53 -4.35
N ILE A 210 11.48 -6.08 -3.15
CA ILE A 210 10.75 -5.38 -2.11
C ILE A 210 11.45 -4.08 -1.67
N ASN A 211 12.78 -4.05 -1.74
CA ASN A 211 13.56 -2.86 -1.42
C ASN A 211 13.28 -1.72 -2.40
N ASP A 212 12.97 -2.01 -3.67
CA ASP A 212 12.63 -0.97 -4.65
C ASP A 212 11.29 -0.28 -4.26
N ILE A 213 10.34 -1.04 -3.71
CA ILE A 213 9.10 -0.47 -3.17
C ILE A 213 9.39 0.40 -1.94
N CYS A 214 10.25 -0.06 -1.04
CA CYS A 214 10.65 0.71 0.14
C CYS A 214 11.38 2.00 -0.24
N ASN A 215 12.28 1.94 -1.23
CA ASN A 215 12.98 3.09 -1.77
C ASN A 215 12.04 4.10 -2.44
N ALA A 216 11.00 3.62 -3.13
CA ALA A 216 9.98 4.50 -3.73
C ALA A 216 9.13 5.19 -2.65
N VAL A 217 8.83 4.53 -1.53
CA VAL A 217 8.18 5.18 -0.37
C VAL A 217 9.07 6.30 0.17
N ASP A 218 10.35 6.01 0.41
CA ASP A 218 11.32 6.99 0.90
C ASP A 218 11.50 8.15 -0.10
N PHE A 219 11.55 7.84 -1.41
CA PHE A 219 11.58 8.82 -2.48
C PHE A 219 10.38 9.79 -2.42
N PHE A 220 9.15 9.29 -2.28
CA PHE A 220 7.97 10.16 -2.15
C PHE A 220 7.96 10.96 -0.85
N ILE A 221 8.51 10.43 0.24
CA ILE A 221 8.63 11.18 1.49
C ILE A 221 9.60 12.37 1.33
N LYS A 222 10.74 12.15 0.70
CA LYS A 222 11.82 13.15 0.57
C LYS A 222 11.56 14.21 -0.50
N ASN A 223 10.91 13.85 -1.61
CA ASN A 223 10.73 14.75 -2.76
C ASN A 223 9.45 15.58 -2.64
N ARG A 224 9.60 16.84 -2.28
CA ARG A 224 8.50 17.76 -1.94
C ARG A 224 7.68 18.27 -3.12
N SER A 225 8.20 18.20 -4.32
CA SER A 225 7.55 18.71 -5.54
C SER A 225 6.67 17.68 -6.25
N ILE A 226 6.46 16.47 -5.65
CA ILE A 226 5.72 15.38 -6.28
C ILE A 226 4.41 15.13 -5.54
N THR A 227 3.29 15.27 -6.24
CA THR A 227 1.95 14.90 -5.77
C THR A 227 1.09 14.40 -6.92
N GLY A 228 0.10 13.54 -6.65
CA GLY A 228 -0.79 12.95 -7.64
C GLY A 228 -0.16 11.90 -8.55
N GLN A 229 1.09 11.50 -8.31
CA GLN A 229 1.81 10.54 -9.15
C GLN A 229 1.62 9.10 -8.66
N VAL A 230 1.60 8.18 -9.62
CA VAL A 230 1.59 6.74 -9.34
C VAL A 230 2.73 6.08 -10.08
N LEU A 231 3.67 5.53 -9.32
CA LEU A 231 4.86 4.86 -9.85
C LEU A 231 4.61 3.35 -9.96
N ALA A 232 4.67 2.82 -11.19
CA ALA A 232 4.62 1.39 -11.42
C ALA A 232 5.99 0.76 -11.11
N LEU A 233 6.03 -0.19 -10.18
CA LEU A 233 7.19 -1.02 -9.85
C LEU A 233 6.83 -2.48 -10.14
N ASP A 234 6.77 -2.86 -11.40
CA ASP A 234 6.16 -4.09 -11.87
C ASP A 234 7.03 -4.92 -12.83
N SER A 235 8.30 -4.58 -12.94
CA SER A 235 9.24 -5.19 -13.90
C SER A 235 8.77 -5.08 -15.35
N GLY A 236 7.96 -4.05 -15.66
CA GLY A 236 7.36 -3.82 -16.96
C GLY A 236 6.12 -4.68 -17.24
N GLN A 237 5.53 -5.35 -16.24
CA GLN A 237 4.37 -6.24 -16.44
C GLN A 237 3.20 -5.52 -17.12
N SER A 238 2.97 -4.25 -16.81
CA SER A 238 1.91 -3.44 -17.42
C SER A 238 2.17 -3.08 -18.90
N LEU A 239 3.41 -3.22 -19.38
CA LEU A 239 3.83 -2.93 -20.75
C LEU A 239 3.74 -4.13 -21.67
N ASN A 240 3.37 -5.31 -21.19
CA ASN A 240 3.23 -6.50 -22.04
C ASN A 240 2.13 -6.30 -23.06
N TRP A 241 2.52 -6.28 -24.34
CA TRP A 241 1.67 -5.99 -25.50
C TRP A 241 1.48 -7.19 -26.42
N GLN A 242 2.36 -8.21 -26.31
CA GLN A 242 2.36 -9.38 -27.21
C GLN A 242 1.06 -10.17 -27.10
N THR A 243 0.42 -10.35 -28.25
CA THR A 243 -0.76 -11.21 -28.44
C THR A 243 -0.32 -12.55 -29.07
N PRO A 244 -1.15 -13.60 -29.03
CA PRO A 244 -0.76 -14.92 -29.55
C PRO A 244 -0.34 -14.93 -31.01
N ASP A 245 -0.87 -14.02 -31.83
CA ASP A 245 -0.57 -13.90 -33.27
C ASP A 245 0.85 -13.42 -33.60
N ILE A 246 1.48 -12.69 -32.64
CA ILE A 246 2.84 -12.16 -32.80
C ILE A 246 3.89 -12.89 -31.96
N LEU A 247 3.47 -13.87 -31.12
CA LEU A 247 4.41 -14.67 -30.35
C LEU A 247 5.30 -15.53 -31.27
N GLY A 248 6.60 -15.23 -31.21
CA GLY A 248 7.61 -15.99 -32.01
C GLY A 248 7.79 -15.51 -33.43
N ILE A 249 7.09 -14.47 -33.89
CA ILE A 249 7.35 -13.79 -35.16
C ILE A 249 8.50 -12.81 -34.95
N LYS A 250 9.48 -12.86 -35.85
CA LYS A 250 10.53 -11.84 -36.01
C LYS A 250 10.08 -10.91 -37.12
N GLU A 251 9.75 -9.69 -36.79
CA GLU A 251 9.64 -8.61 -37.78
C GLU A 251 11.02 -8.14 -38.22
#